data_d12a82877a32c1a18464df46cb35db8e
#
_entry.id   d12a82877a32c1a18464df46cb35db8e
#
_cell.length_a   1.000
_cell.length_b   1.000
_cell.length_c   1.000
_cell.angle_alpha   90.00
_cell.angle_beta   90.00
_cell.angle_gamma   90.00
#
_symmetry.space_group_name_H-M   'P 1'
#
loop_
_entity.id
_entity.type
_entity.pdbx_description
1 polymer ?
#
loop_
_entity_poly.entity_id
_entity_poly.type
_entity_poly.pdbx_seq_one_letter_code
_entity_poly.pdbx_strand_id
1 'polypeptide(L)'
;KKAFPKHSILAEESGKTLGDDNFLWIIDPLDGTTNFLHGFPQYAVSIALLEKGVTTHAVIYDPFKEELFTSSKGEGAYLNDERMRVTMSLGLKDTLIGTGFPFKQPQHLDCYLETFKAIHPHVSGIRRAGAAALDLAYLAAGRLDGFWEIGLNSWDIAAGSLMVKEAGGFIGDFSGRDQYMETGNIVAGNAEVYKELLKKIHPHL
;
A
#
# COMPACT_ATOMS: atom_id res chain seq x y z
N LYS A 1 23.15 -5.00 -4.36
CA LYS A 1 24.31 -4.68 -5.24
C LYS A 1 25.21 -5.90 -5.54
N LYS A 2 25.49 -6.82 -4.59
CA LYS A 2 26.36 -7.98 -4.88
C LYS A 2 25.80 -8.88 -5.99
N ALA A 3 24.51 -9.24 -5.92
CA ALA A 3 23.86 -10.09 -6.92
C ALA A 3 23.52 -9.35 -8.22
N PHE A 4 23.07 -8.09 -8.12
CA PHE A 4 22.66 -7.26 -9.24
C PHE A 4 23.39 -5.92 -9.23
N PRO A 5 24.71 -5.88 -9.58
CA PRO A 5 25.54 -4.68 -9.42
C PRO A 5 25.14 -3.51 -10.33
N LYS A 6 24.47 -3.81 -11.44
CA LYS A 6 24.03 -2.81 -12.43
C LYS A 6 22.64 -2.22 -12.17
N HIS A 7 21.83 -2.84 -11.31
CA HIS A 7 20.48 -2.34 -11.04
C HIS A 7 20.48 -1.04 -10.23
N SER A 8 19.54 -0.15 -10.50
CA SER A 8 19.25 1.03 -9.67
C SER A 8 18.54 0.61 -8.38
N ILE A 9 18.72 1.40 -7.33
CA ILE A 9 18.01 1.22 -6.04
C ILE A 9 17.48 2.58 -5.62
N LEU A 10 16.23 2.62 -5.19
CA LEU A 10 15.59 3.72 -4.47
C LEU A 10 15.19 3.18 -3.08
N ALA A 11 15.78 3.70 -2.03
CA ALA A 11 15.46 3.31 -0.66
C ALA A 11 15.21 4.52 0.21
N GLU A 12 14.33 4.40 1.22
CA GLU A 12 13.97 5.48 2.13
C GLU A 12 15.21 6.11 2.76
N GLU A 13 16.08 5.31 3.36
CA GLU A 13 17.22 5.82 4.14
C GLU A 13 18.39 6.34 3.28
N SER A 14 18.61 5.76 2.10
CA SER A 14 19.80 6.06 1.27
C SER A 14 19.50 6.82 -0.01
N GLY A 15 18.23 7.06 -0.32
CA GLY A 15 17.81 7.71 -1.55
C GLY A 15 18.09 6.86 -2.80
N LYS A 16 18.23 7.51 -3.97
CA LYS A 16 18.46 6.83 -5.25
C LYS A 16 19.94 6.56 -5.50
N THR A 17 20.30 5.30 -5.69
CA THR A 17 21.62 4.88 -6.19
C THR A 17 21.50 4.57 -7.68
N LEU A 18 22.27 5.26 -8.50
CA LEU A 18 22.23 5.15 -9.96
C LEU A 18 22.77 3.78 -10.45
N GLY A 19 22.17 3.28 -11.50
CA GLY A 19 22.50 2.06 -12.21
C GLY A 19 21.75 2.03 -13.55
N ASP A 20 21.36 0.85 -14.01
CA ASP A 20 20.45 0.67 -15.15
C ASP A 20 19.00 0.86 -14.67
N ASP A 21 18.39 1.97 -15.05
CA ASP A 21 17.00 2.30 -14.66
C ASP A 21 15.93 1.38 -15.30
N ASN A 22 16.32 0.47 -16.21
CA ASN A 22 15.43 -0.60 -16.64
C ASN A 22 15.12 -1.59 -15.49
N PHE A 23 15.97 -1.62 -14.45
CA PHE A 23 15.78 -2.44 -13.24
C PHE A 23 15.95 -1.58 -12.01
N LEU A 24 14.84 -1.19 -11.41
CA LEU A 24 14.82 -0.35 -10.21
C LEU A 24 14.25 -1.14 -9.02
N TRP A 25 15.08 -1.35 -7.99
CA TRP A 25 14.60 -1.82 -6.69
C TRP A 25 14.08 -0.63 -5.89
N ILE A 26 12.85 -0.75 -5.39
CA ILE A 26 12.28 0.21 -4.44
C ILE A 26 12.17 -0.50 -3.10
N ILE A 27 12.79 0.08 -2.06
CA ILE A 27 12.97 -0.60 -0.77
C ILE A 27 12.61 0.34 0.37
N ASP A 28 11.74 -0.11 1.24
CA ASP A 28 11.62 0.38 2.61
C ASP A 28 12.18 -0.68 3.56
N PRO A 29 13.32 -0.39 4.20
CA PRO A 29 13.93 -1.37 5.12
C PRO A 29 13.15 -1.53 6.42
N LEU A 30 12.30 -0.55 6.80
CA LEU A 30 11.51 -0.57 8.03
C LEU A 30 10.28 0.33 7.91
N ASP A 31 9.26 -0.09 7.15
CA ASP A 31 7.94 0.55 7.21
C ASP A 31 7.32 0.41 8.60
N GLY A 32 6.79 1.51 9.14
CA GLY A 32 6.31 1.56 10.51
C GLY A 32 7.39 1.84 11.55
N THR A 33 8.41 2.65 11.23
CA THR A 33 9.52 3.01 12.11
C THR A 33 9.06 3.49 13.50
N THR A 34 8.02 4.34 13.56
CA THR A 34 7.46 4.81 14.83
C THR A 34 6.93 3.65 15.67
N ASN A 35 6.22 2.71 15.05
CA ASN A 35 5.70 1.51 15.73
C ASN A 35 6.86 0.67 16.29
N PHE A 36 7.88 0.43 15.48
CA PHE A 36 9.07 -0.32 15.88
C PHE A 36 9.76 0.31 17.08
N LEU A 37 9.99 1.63 17.07
CA LEU A 37 10.64 2.36 18.15
C LEU A 37 9.85 2.31 19.47
N HIS A 38 8.53 2.19 19.40
CA HIS A 38 7.64 2.08 20.56
C HIS A 38 7.29 0.63 20.94
N GLY A 39 7.88 -0.39 20.29
CA GLY A 39 7.56 -1.79 20.53
C GLY A 39 6.14 -2.19 20.14
N PHE A 40 5.47 -1.39 19.27
CA PHE A 40 4.16 -1.73 18.73
C PHE A 40 4.34 -2.70 17.54
N PRO A 41 3.78 -3.94 17.58
CA PRO A 41 4.14 -5.01 16.65
C PRO A 41 3.42 -4.87 15.29
N GLN A 42 3.66 -3.77 14.59
CA GLN A 42 3.10 -3.46 13.26
C GLN A 42 4.15 -2.69 12.44
N TYR A 43 5.05 -3.42 11.81
CA TYR A 43 6.14 -2.93 10.97
C TYR A 43 6.60 -4.04 10.01
N ALA A 44 7.21 -3.65 8.88
CA ALA A 44 7.63 -4.59 7.86
C ALA A 44 8.85 -4.12 7.07
N VAL A 45 9.49 -5.06 6.38
CA VAL A 45 10.38 -4.78 5.25
C VAL A 45 9.55 -4.82 3.98
N SER A 46 9.67 -3.81 3.12
CA SER A 46 8.98 -3.73 1.83
C SER A 46 9.99 -3.63 0.69
N ILE A 47 9.89 -4.52 -0.31
CA ILE A 47 10.80 -4.58 -1.46
C ILE A 47 9.97 -4.78 -2.73
N ALA A 48 10.20 -3.93 -3.73
CA ALA A 48 9.64 -4.09 -5.07
C ALA A 48 10.74 -4.03 -6.13
N LEU A 49 10.59 -4.79 -7.21
CA LEU A 49 11.38 -4.64 -8.42
C LEU A 49 10.51 -4.07 -9.53
N LEU A 50 10.95 -2.96 -10.10
CA LEU A 50 10.39 -2.41 -11.32
C LEU A 50 11.30 -2.78 -12.51
N GLU A 51 10.68 -3.31 -13.55
CA GLU A 51 11.30 -3.52 -14.86
C GLU A 51 10.71 -2.57 -15.87
N LYS A 52 11.53 -1.69 -16.43
CA LYS A 52 11.11 -0.64 -17.38
C LYS A 52 9.93 0.20 -16.85
N GLY A 53 9.98 0.56 -15.57
CA GLY A 53 8.95 1.36 -14.89
C GLY A 53 7.69 0.60 -14.46
N VAL A 54 7.60 -0.71 -14.67
CA VAL A 54 6.48 -1.55 -14.26
C VAL A 54 6.89 -2.44 -13.09
N THR A 55 6.15 -2.42 -12.00
CA THR A 55 6.39 -3.33 -10.86
C THR A 55 6.12 -4.78 -11.29
N THR A 56 7.15 -5.63 -11.20
CA THR A 56 7.09 -7.03 -11.63
C THR A 56 7.20 -8.03 -10.48
N HIS A 57 7.90 -7.68 -9.41
CA HIS A 57 8.04 -8.52 -8.23
C HIS A 57 7.90 -7.69 -6.96
N ALA A 58 7.31 -8.30 -5.93
CA ALA A 58 7.09 -7.65 -4.65
C ALA A 58 7.25 -8.63 -3.48
N VAL A 59 7.83 -8.14 -2.41
CA VAL A 59 7.95 -8.83 -1.12
C VAL A 59 7.63 -7.84 -0.02
N ILE A 60 6.75 -8.23 0.92
CA ILE A 60 6.56 -7.56 2.20
C ILE A 60 6.72 -8.63 3.29
N TYR A 61 7.54 -8.36 4.28
CA TYR A 61 7.77 -9.29 5.38
C TYR A 61 7.51 -8.63 6.73
N ASP A 62 6.55 -9.17 7.48
CA ASP A 62 6.30 -8.84 8.88
C ASP A 62 7.14 -9.78 9.76
N PRO A 63 8.24 -9.30 10.35
CA PRO A 63 9.12 -10.16 11.12
C PRO A 63 8.57 -10.54 12.51
N PHE A 64 7.58 -9.80 13.02
CA PHE A 64 6.96 -10.11 14.29
C PHE A 64 5.96 -11.27 14.19
N LYS A 65 5.18 -11.29 13.10
CA LYS A 65 4.19 -12.36 12.85
C LYS A 65 4.74 -13.50 12.00
N GLU A 66 5.98 -13.37 11.49
CA GLU A 66 6.60 -14.30 10.53
C GLU A 66 5.72 -14.49 9.28
N GLU A 67 5.11 -13.40 8.81
CA GLU A 67 4.26 -13.37 7.63
C GLU A 67 5.04 -12.86 6.42
N LEU A 68 5.21 -13.72 5.42
CA LEU A 68 5.87 -13.41 4.15
C LEU A 68 4.82 -13.25 3.05
N PHE A 69 4.61 -12.00 2.61
CA PHE A 69 3.77 -11.67 1.48
C PHE A 69 4.64 -11.57 0.22
N THR A 70 4.26 -12.26 -0.83
CA THR A 70 4.99 -12.26 -2.11
C THR A 70 4.05 -12.09 -3.28
N SER A 71 4.53 -11.48 -4.36
CA SER A 71 3.78 -11.37 -5.61
C SER A 71 4.72 -11.25 -6.80
N SER A 72 4.32 -11.86 -7.92
CA SER A 72 4.92 -11.66 -9.23
C SER A 72 3.82 -11.31 -10.23
N LYS A 73 4.10 -10.37 -11.13
CA LYS A 73 3.13 -9.90 -12.12
C LYS A 73 2.61 -11.04 -13.00
N GLY A 74 1.30 -11.25 -12.99
CA GLY A 74 0.60 -12.32 -13.72
C GLY A 74 0.59 -13.67 -13.02
N GLU A 75 1.23 -13.81 -11.85
CA GLU A 75 1.33 -15.09 -11.12
C GLU A 75 0.47 -15.13 -9.85
N GLY A 76 -0.05 -13.96 -9.43
CA GLY A 76 -0.85 -13.81 -8.22
C GLY A 76 -0.06 -13.32 -7.02
N ALA A 77 -0.75 -13.24 -5.88
CA ALA A 77 -0.20 -12.82 -4.59
C ALA A 77 -0.38 -13.92 -3.56
N TYR A 78 0.60 -14.07 -2.65
CA TYR A 78 0.68 -15.18 -1.69
C TYR A 78 1.10 -14.68 -0.31
N LEU A 79 0.55 -15.30 0.73
CA LEU A 79 0.98 -15.19 2.12
C LEU A 79 1.47 -16.56 2.58
N ASN A 80 2.76 -16.68 2.95
CA ASN A 80 3.38 -17.94 3.36
C ASN A 80 2.98 -19.10 2.39
N ASP A 81 3.12 -18.85 1.08
CA ASP A 81 2.77 -19.74 -0.04
C ASP A 81 1.27 -20.02 -0.24
N GLU A 82 0.38 -19.49 0.63
CA GLU A 82 -1.07 -19.55 0.46
C GLU A 82 -1.56 -18.40 -0.43
N ARG A 83 -2.35 -18.72 -1.46
CA ARG A 83 -2.82 -17.72 -2.42
C ARG A 83 -3.79 -16.70 -1.80
N MET A 84 -3.47 -15.43 -1.94
CA MET A 84 -4.30 -14.32 -1.46
C MET A 84 -5.37 -13.90 -2.47
N ARG A 85 -6.48 -13.36 -1.94
CA ARG A 85 -7.53 -12.66 -2.69
C ARG A 85 -8.10 -11.53 -1.85
N VAL A 86 -8.40 -10.41 -2.49
CA VAL A 86 -9.22 -9.36 -1.87
C VAL A 86 -10.61 -9.89 -1.53
N THR A 87 -11.28 -9.23 -0.59
CA THR A 87 -12.66 -9.58 -0.21
C THR A 87 -13.64 -9.37 -1.36
N MET A 88 -14.85 -9.92 -1.24
CA MET A 88 -15.93 -9.77 -2.21
C MET A 88 -17.06 -8.88 -1.69
N SER A 89 -16.73 -7.91 -0.84
CA SER A 89 -17.70 -6.95 -0.28
C SER A 89 -18.39 -6.15 -1.38
N LEU A 90 -19.71 -5.94 -1.24
CA LEU A 90 -20.54 -5.30 -2.27
C LEU A 90 -20.68 -3.78 -2.10
N GLY A 91 -19.84 -3.16 -1.29
CA GLY A 91 -19.82 -1.73 -0.97
C GLY A 91 -19.17 -1.50 0.38
N LEU A 92 -19.41 -0.35 1.01
CA LEU A 92 -18.76 0.03 2.28
C LEU A 92 -19.42 -0.59 3.53
N LYS A 93 -20.67 -1.02 3.43
CA LYS A 93 -21.36 -1.61 4.56
C LYS A 93 -20.67 -2.89 5.04
N ASP A 94 -20.53 -3.03 6.36
CA ASP A 94 -19.90 -4.18 7.03
C ASP A 94 -18.42 -4.39 6.70
N THR A 95 -17.72 -3.32 6.21
CA THR A 95 -16.31 -3.38 5.83
C THR A 95 -15.37 -2.86 6.91
N LEU A 96 -14.12 -3.33 6.86
CA LEU A 96 -13.00 -2.85 7.64
C LEU A 96 -12.00 -2.14 6.72
N ILE A 97 -11.81 -0.84 6.95
CA ILE A 97 -10.98 0.01 6.07
C ILE A 97 -9.70 0.42 6.78
N GLY A 98 -8.56 0.31 6.08
CA GLY A 98 -7.28 0.82 6.54
C GLY A 98 -7.07 2.27 6.12
N THR A 99 -6.26 3.02 6.89
CA THR A 99 -5.89 4.42 6.59
C THR A 99 -4.64 4.84 7.34
N GLY A 100 -4.01 5.95 6.89
CA GLY A 100 -2.96 6.65 7.62
C GLY A 100 -3.25 8.14 7.75
N PHE A 101 -2.58 8.80 8.71
CA PHE A 101 -2.65 10.25 8.88
C PHE A 101 -1.50 10.93 8.11
N PRO A 102 -1.72 12.12 7.52
CA PRO A 102 -0.68 12.85 6.79
C PRO A 102 0.31 13.56 7.73
N PHE A 103 1.01 12.83 8.61
CA PHE A 103 1.91 13.42 9.61
C PHE A 103 3.04 14.26 9.02
N LYS A 104 3.61 13.81 7.92
CA LYS A 104 4.71 14.52 7.24
C LYS A 104 4.21 15.73 6.43
N GLN A 105 2.89 15.86 6.25
CA GLN A 105 2.24 16.86 5.41
C GLN A 105 1.00 17.45 6.09
N PRO A 106 1.19 18.24 7.18
CA PRO A 106 0.08 18.73 8.01
C PRO A 106 -0.94 19.60 7.24
N GLN A 107 -0.54 20.18 6.11
CA GLN A 107 -1.44 20.93 5.23
C GLN A 107 -2.58 20.07 4.64
N HIS A 108 -2.45 18.76 4.63
CA HIS A 108 -3.48 17.82 4.15
C HIS A 108 -4.40 17.31 5.26
N LEU A 109 -4.22 17.75 6.51
CA LEU A 109 -4.99 17.22 7.64
C LEU A 109 -6.49 17.51 7.51
N ASP A 110 -6.86 18.73 7.11
CA ASP A 110 -8.28 19.10 6.95
C ASP A 110 -8.94 18.28 5.85
N CYS A 111 -8.29 18.14 4.69
CA CYS A 111 -8.76 17.29 3.61
C CYS A 111 -8.92 15.83 4.09
N TYR A 112 -7.93 15.30 4.80
CA TYR A 112 -7.99 13.96 5.37
C TYR A 112 -9.19 13.79 6.33
N LEU A 113 -9.41 14.75 7.23
CA LEU A 113 -10.53 14.70 8.18
C LEU A 113 -11.89 14.74 7.49
N GLU A 114 -12.04 15.51 6.41
CA GLU A 114 -13.27 15.51 5.63
C GLU A 114 -13.50 14.16 4.91
N THR A 115 -12.46 13.55 4.33
CA THR A 115 -12.59 12.19 3.77
C THR A 115 -12.93 11.17 4.84
N PHE A 116 -12.30 11.26 6.03
CA PHE A 116 -12.61 10.39 7.16
C PHE A 116 -14.08 10.52 7.61
N LYS A 117 -14.59 11.74 7.76
CA LYS A 117 -16.00 12.01 8.09
C LYS A 117 -16.96 11.44 7.05
N ALA A 118 -16.58 11.53 5.76
CA ALA A 118 -17.40 11.01 4.65
C ALA A 118 -17.45 9.48 4.60
N ILE A 119 -16.40 8.79 5.04
CA ILE A 119 -16.29 7.32 5.00
C ILE A 119 -16.83 6.67 6.28
N HIS A 120 -16.47 7.21 7.45
CA HIS A 120 -16.72 6.61 8.77
C HIS A 120 -18.16 6.13 9.00
N PRO A 121 -19.23 6.88 8.63
CA PRO A 121 -20.61 6.44 8.90
C PRO A 121 -21.07 5.23 8.08
N HIS A 122 -20.28 4.80 7.09
CA HIS A 122 -20.67 3.77 6.11
C HIS A 122 -19.94 2.42 6.30
N VAL A 123 -19.00 2.35 7.23
CA VAL A 123 -18.12 1.19 7.43
C VAL A 123 -18.26 0.62 8.85
N SER A 124 -17.93 -0.65 9.05
CA SER A 124 -17.95 -1.28 10.38
C SER A 124 -16.77 -0.83 11.26
N GLY A 125 -15.69 -0.39 10.65
CA GLY A 125 -14.56 0.12 11.39
C GLY A 125 -13.44 0.64 10.50
N ILE A 126 -12.59 1.47 11.10
CA ILE A 126 -11.39 2.01 10.46
C ILE A 126 -10.18 1.58 11.30
N ARG A 127 -9.08 1.22 10.64
CA ARG A 127 -7.79 0.89 11.26
C ARG A 127 -6.74 1.87 10.80
N ARG A 128 -6.05 2.47 11.76
CA ARG A 128 -4.86 3.29 11.55
C ARG A 128 -3.68 2.55 12.17
N ALA A 129 -3.20 1.52 11.48
CA ALA A 129 -2.19 0.61 12.02
C ALA A 129 -0.77 1.19 11.95
N GLY A 130 -0.46 2.05 10.97
CA GLY A 130 0.76 2.84 10.90
C GLY A 130 1.94 2.15 10.20
N ALA A 131 1.64 1.23 9.29
CA ALA A 131 2.57 0.61 8.36
C ALA A 131 1.83 0.36 7.03
N ALA A 132 1.97 1.28 6.08
CA ALA A 132 1.18 1.29 4.85
C ALA A 132 1.43 0.06 3.98
N ALA A 133 2.67 -0.44 3.95
CA ALA A 133 2.99 -1.67 3.24
C ALA A 133 2.18 -2.87 3.79
N LEU A 134 2.06 -2.99 5.14
CA LEU A 134 1.23 -4.04 5.75
C LEU A 134 -0.25 -3.81 5.52
N ASP A 135 -0.74 -2.57 5.54
CA ASP A 135 -2.14 -2.28 5.27
C ASP A 135 -2.53 -2.75 3.85
N LEU A 136 -1.67 -2.50 2.85
CA LEU A 136 -1.86 -2.98 1.48
C LEU A 136 -1.73 -4.51 1.36
N ALA A 137 -0.78 -5.13 2.08
CA ALA A 137 -0.65 -6.58 2.13
C ALA A 137 -1.89 -7.24 2.77
N TYR A 138 -2.43 -6.65 3.84
CA TYR A 138 -3.65 -7.12 4.50
C TYR A 138 -4.88 -6.94 3.63
N LEU A 139 -4.95 -5.86 2.84
CA LEU A 139 -6.00 -5.72 1.83
C LEU A 139 -5.91 -6.83 0.78
N ALA A 140 -4.73 -7.11 0.26
CA ALA A 140 -4.52 -8.20 -0.71
C ALA A 140 -4.87 -9.58 -0.12
N ALA A 141 -4.67 -9.78 1.18
CA ALA A 141 -5.01 -11.01 1.91
C ALA A 141 -6.47 -11.08 2.37
N GLY A 142 -7.31 -10.06 2.08
CA GLY A 142 -8.71 -10.01 2.48
C GLY A 142 -8.95 -9.77 3.97
N ARG A 143 -7.94 -9.26 4.71
CA ARG A 143 -8.06 -8.85 6.12
C ARG A 143 -8.61 -7.44 6.27
N LEU A 144 -8.41 -6.61 5.24
CA LEU A 144 -9.05 -5.30 5.06
C LEU A 144 -9.86 -5.35 3.76
N ASP A 145 -10.93 -4.57 3.70
CA ASP A 145 -11.78 -4.46 2.52
C ASP A 145 -11.37 -3.30 1.61
N GLY A 146 -10.78 -2.27 2.18
CA GLY A 146 -10.30 -1.09 1.47
C GLY A 146 -9.20 -0.36 2.25
N PHE A 147 -8.55 0.57 1.55
CA PHE A 147 -7.48 1.40 2.10
C PHE A 147 -7.47 2.76 1.40
N TRP A 148 -7.23 3.84 2.16
CA TRP A 148 -6.90 5.15 1.60
C TRP A 148 -5.88 5.87 2.47
N GLU A 149 -4.96 6.60 1.84
CA GLU A 149 -3.97 7.41 2.54
C GLU A 149 -3.49 8.57 1.66
N ILE A 150 -3.00 9.65 2.29
CA ILE A 150 -2.49 10.85 1.64
C ILE A 150 -0.98 10.96 1.89
N GLY A 151 -0.21 11.21 0.81
CA GLY A 151 1.18 11.64 0.92
C GLY A 151 2.18 10.54 1.25
N LEU A 152 1.90 9.31 0.83
CA LEU A 152 2.84 8.19 0.89
C LEU A 152 3.99 8.35 -0.11
N ASN A 153 5.10 7.71 0.16
CA ASN A 153 6.21 7.60 -0.78
C ASN A 153 6.11 6.32 -1.61
N SER A 154 6.85 6.26 -2.69
CA SER A 154 6.86 5.09 -3.57
C SER A 154 7.32 3.80 -2.87
N TRP A 155 8.19 3.88 -1.86
CA TRP A 155 8.65 2.70 -1.10
C TRP A 155 7.58 2.13 -0.17
N ASP A 156 6.63 2.96 0.31
CA ASP A 156 5.46 2.53 1.09
C ASP A 156 4.47 1.75 0.20
N ILE A 157 4.41 2.08 -1.10
CA ILE A 157 3.32 1.71 -2.02
C ILE A 157 3.71 0.58 -2.99
N ALA A 158 4.93 0.61 -3.53
CA ALA A 158 5.30 -0.16 -4.72
C ALA A 158 5.05 -1.68 -4.58
N ALA A 159 5.45 -2.28 -3.47
CA ALA A 159 5.23 -3.71 -3.25
C ALA A 159 3.75 -4.04 -3.03
N GLY A 160 3.08 -3.31 -2.13
CA GLY A 160 1.68 -3.54 -1.81
C GLY A 160 0.74 -3.32 -3.00
N SER A 161 1.07 -2.38 -3.90
CA SER A 161 0.27 -2.11 -5.09
C SER A 161 0.22 -3.30 -6.05
N LEU A 162 1.34 -3.98 -6.25
CA LEU A 162 1.37 -5.20 -7.06
C LEU A 162 0.55 -6.31 -6.39
N MET A 163 0.71 -6.51 -5.09
CA MET A 163 -0.03 -7.53 -4.34
C MET A 163 -1.54 -7.32 -4.43
N VAL A 164 -2.03 -6.08 -4.29
CA VAL A 164 -3.45 -5.77 -4.43
C VAL A 164 -3.96 -6.11 -5.83
N LYS A 165 -3.24 -5.70 -6.89
CA LYS A 165 -3.61 -5.99 -8.29
C LYS A 165 -3.64 -7.51 -8.55
N GLU A 166 -2.63 -8.24 -8.10
CA GLU A 166 -2.50 -9.69 -8.30
C GLU A 166 -3.48 -10.50 -7.43
N ALA A 167 -3.97 -9.93 -6.33
CA ALA A 167 -5.05 -10.49 -5.52
C ALA A 167 -6.45 -10.21 -6.10
N GLY A 168 -6.55 -9.49 -7.25
CA GLY A 168 -7.80 -9.15 -7.92
C GLY A 168 -8.45 -7.85 -7.42
N GLY A 169 -7.71 -7.01 -6.70
CA GLY A 169 -8.13 -5.69 -6.26
C GLY A 169 -7.85 -4.58 -7.28
N PHE A 170 -8.35 -3.39 -6.95
CA PHE A 170 -8.14 -2.15 -7.69
C PHE A 170 -7.38 -1.16 -6.82
N ILE A 171 -6.55 -0.33 -7.47
CA ILE A 171 -5.74 0.68 -6.81
C ILE A 171 -5.59 1.88 -7.76
N GLY A 172 -5.63 3.08 -7.22
CA GLY A 172 -5.45 4.31 -7.98
C GLY A 172 -5.21 5.51 -7.06
N ASP A 173 -4.97 6.68 -7.68
CA ASP A 173 -4.96 7.95 -6.97
C ASP A 173 -6.40 8.39 -6.64
N PHE A 174 -6.55 9.49 -5.93
CA PHE A 174 -7.87 10.03 -5.54
C PHE A 174 -8.76 10.47 -6.72
N SER A 175 -8.18 10.58 -7.92
CA SER A 175 -8.93 10.81 -9.16
C SER A 175 -9.24 9.50 -9.91
N GLY A 176 -8.88 8.35 -9.35
CA GLY A 176 -9.05 7.03 -9.96
C GLY A 176 -8.04 6.72 -11.07
N ARG A 177 -6.94 7.51 -11.20
CA ARG A 177 -5.88 7.31 -12.19
C ARG A 177 -4.73 6.50 -11.63
N ASP A 178 -3.87 5.98 -12.49
CA ASP A 178 -2.68 5.18 -12.13
C ASP A 178 -1.46 6.08 -11.82
N GLN A 179 -1.67 7.17 -11.04
CA GLN A 179 -0.62 8.13 -10.66
C GLN A 179 -0.31 8.13 -9.16
N TYR A 180 -0.75 7.11 -8.44
CA TYR A 180 -0.58 7.01 -6.99
C TYR A 180 0.88 6.89 -6.55
N MET A 181 1.77 6.35 -7.42
CA MET A 181 3.21 6.28 -7.13
C MET A 181 3.89 7.65 -7.13
N GLU A 182 3.39 8.59 -7.94
CA GLU A 182 3.90 9.96 -8.08
C GLU A 182 3.23 10.90 -7.07
N THR A 183 1.92 10.78 -6.89
CA THR A 183 1.14 11.67 -6.03
C THR A 183 1.25 11.30 -4.56
N GLY A 184 1.50 10.03 -4.25
CA GLY A 184 1.44 9.49 -2.89
C GLY A 184 0.03 9.39 -2.32
N ASN A 185 -1.00 9.78 -3.08
CA ASN A 185 -2.40 9.67 -2.68
C ASN A 185 -2.96 8.36 -3.22
N ILE A 186 -3.48 7.52 -2.36
CA ILE A 186 -3.85 6.16 -2.72
C ILE A 186 -5.24 5.79 -2.22
N VAL A 187 -6.00 5.10 -3.08
CA VAL A 187 -7.23 4.38 -2.75
C VAL A 187 -7.09 2.96 -3.28
N ALA A 188 -7.49 1.98 -2.49
CA ALA A 188 -7.46 0.58 -2.91
C ALA A 188 -8.63 -0.21 -2.30
N GLY A 189 -9.04 -1.29 -2.98
CA GLY A 189 -10.12 -2.18 -2.55
C GLY A 189 -10.48 -3.20 -3.63
N ASN A 190 -11.50 -4.01 -3.39
CA ASN A 190 -12.16 -4.70 -4.48
C ASN A 190 -12.93 -3.68 -5.36
N ALA A 191 -13.50 -4.10 -6.48
CA ALA A 191 -14.12 -3.18 -7.46
C ALA A 191 -15.19 -2.26 -6.84
N GLU A 192 -16.07 -2.78 -5.98
CA GLU A 192 -17.17 -2.02 -5.39
C GLU A 192 -16.71 -1.13 -4.24
N VAL A 193 -15.85 -1.62 -3.36
CA VAL A 193 -15.27 -0.82 -2.25
C VAL A 193 -14.40 0.31 -2.81
N TYR A 194 -13.54 0.04 -3.77
CA TYR A 194 -12.71 1.05 -4.44
C TYR A 194 -13.55 2.19 -5.03
N LYS A 195 -14.59 1.84 -5.79
CA LYS A 195 -15.53 2.79 -6.41
C LYS A 195 -16.28 3.65 -5.35
N GLU A 196 -16.75 3.01 -4.28
CA GLU A 196 -17.45 3.72 -3.21
C GLU A 196 -16.51 4.63 -2.41
N LEU A 197 -15.27 4.20 -2.13
CA LEU A 197 -14.26 5.06 -1.49
C LEU A 197 -13.96 6.28 -2.36
N LEU A 198 -13.73 6.13 -3.67
CA LEU A 198 -13.51 7.26 -4.58
C LEU A 198 -14.66 8.25 -4.56
N LYS A 199 -15.92 7.80 -4.58
CA LYS A 199 -17.09 8.67 -4.48
C LYS A 199 -17.13 9.50 -3.19
N LYS A 200 -16.64 8.92 -2.06
CA LYS A 200 -16.58 9.62 -0.78
C LYS A 200 -15.42 10.58 -0.67
N ILE A 201 -14.30 10.25 -1.30
CA ILE A 201 -13.06 11.04 -1.23
C ILE A 201 -13.11 12.25 -2.18
N HIS A 202 -13.50 12.02 -3.45
CA HIS A 202 -13.43 13.01 -4.52
C HIS A 202 -14.05 14.40 -4.21
N PRO A 203 -15.18 14.53 -3.48
CA PRO A 203 -15.76 15.84 -3.16
C PRO A 203 -14.93 16.71 -2.21
N HIS A 204 -13.89 16.16 -1.59
CA HIS A 204 -13.08 16.80 -0.56
C HIS A 204 -11.62 17.10 -1.00
N LEU A 205 -11.34 16.99 -2.31
CA LEU A 205 -10.03 17.24 -2.91
C LEU A 205 -9.79 18.70 -3.25
#